data_8a5c988e0fed9597941ae3c5c9cd8dd2
#
_entry.id   8a5c988e0fed9597941ae3c5c9cd8dd2
#
_cell.length_a   1.000
_cell.length_b   1.000
_cell.length_c   1.000
_cell.angle_alpha   90.00
_cell.angle_beta   90.00
_cell.angle_gamma   90.00
#
_symmetry.space_group_name_H-M   'P 1'
#
loop_
_entity.id
_entity.type
_entity.pdbx_description
1 polymer ?
#
loop_
_entity_poly.entity_id
_entity_poly.type
_entity_poly.pdbx_seq_one_letter_code
_entity_poly.pdbx_strand_id
1 'polypeptide(L)'
;DDIKRHLNGKNSISNFKGSFYIEKIILDLDKKNLSDEDFLSFVRFFVNTELKDDLSIKDEHIQVWFSGTGFHVVLPNLFGFTPSITLPFSVKSTLQDVFPDCDIIYDGSRLIRASFSYNKKSGLFKIPLTINELNKMSFKEIQEYASSIPTDIDFTKYEFKNVTPY
;
A
#
# COMPACT_ATOMS: atom_id res chain seq x y z
N ASP A 1 25.81 -4.80 7.94
CA ASP A 1 25.51 -5.62 9.09
C ASP A 1 24.46 -5.05 10.06
N ASP A 2 23.83 -3.92 9.68
CA ASP A 2 22.81 -3.25 10.49
C ASP A 2 21.53 -4.09 10.60
N ILE A 3 21.19 -4.89 9.58
CA ILE A 3 20.08 -5.85 9.63
C ILE A 3 20.29 -6.88 10.73
N LYS A 4 21.49 -7.46 10.86
CA LYS A 4 21.79 -8.43 11.93
C LYS A 4 21.73 -7.80 13.33
N ARG A 5 22.18 -6.55 13.45
CA ARG A 5 22.10 -5.78 14.71
C ARG A 5 20.66 -5.48 15.07
N HIS A 6 19.82 -5.13 14.09
CA HIS A 6 18.39 -4.89 14.29
C HIS A 6 17.65 -6.17 14.72
N LEU A 7 17.88 -7.29 14.03
CA LEU A 7 17.29 -8.60 14.36
C LEU A 7 17.71 -9.09 15.76
N ASN A 8 18.89 -8.69 16.21
CA ASN A 8 19.36 -8.97 17.56
C ASN A 8 18.91 -7.95 18.62
N GLY A 9 17.98 -7.03 18.27
CA GLY A 9 17.45 -6.01 19.17
C GLY A 9 18.44 -4.94 19.60
N LYS A 10 19.60 -4.83 18.93
CA LYS A 10 20.68 -3.92 19.33
C LYS A 10 20.62 -2.56 18.66
N ASN A 11 19.96 -2.44 17.52
CA ASN A 11 19.82 -1.17 16.79
C ASN A 11 18.41 -1.01 16.21
N SER A 12 17.92 0.22 16.17
CA SER A 12 16.72 0.60 15.40
C SER A 12 17.08 0.83 13.94
N ILE A 13 16.21 0.43 13.02
CA ILE A 13 16.31 0.75 11.59
C ILE A 13 16.21 2.27 11.36
N SER A 14 15.59 3.03 12.28
CA SER A 14 15.47 4.48 12.21
C SER A 14 16.79 5.24 12.11
N ASN A 15 17.91 4.61 12.49
CA ASN A 15 19.25 5.18 12.42
C ASN A 15 20.03 4.77 11.17
N PHE A 16 19.39 4.15 10.19
CA PHE A 16 20.02 3.78 8.93
C PHE A 16 20.52 5.04 8.18
N LYS A 17 21.80 5.06 7.81
CA LYS A 17 22.44 6.20 7.13
C LYS A 17 22.81 5.92 5.67
N GLY A 18 22.42 4.76 5.14
CA GLY A 18 22.67 4.40 3.74
C GLY A 18 21.67 5.03 2.77
N SER A 19 21.87 4.80 1.48
CA SER A 19 20.90 5.17 0.47
C SER A 19 19.66 4.31 0.57
N PHE A 20 18.51 4.95 0.46
CA PHE A 20 17.22 4.28 0.37
C PHE A 20 16.91 3.96 -1.09
N TYR A 21 16.22 2.86 -1.29
CA TYR A 21 15.69 2.43 -2.57
C TYR A 21 14.17 2.19 -2.43
N ILE A 22 13.41 2.58 -3.45
CA ILE A 22 11.99 2.38 -3.51
C ILE A 22 11.64 1.61 -4.79
N GLU A 23 11.08 0.43 -4.62
CA GLU A 23 10.56 -0.38 -5.71
C GLU A 23 9.07 -0.14 -5.94
N LYS A 24 8.37 0.05 -4.84
CA LYS A 24 6.90 0.19 -4.80
C LYS A 24 6.52 1.41 -3.96
N ILE A 25 5.51 2.11 -4.43
CA ILE A 25 4.88 3.21 -3.71
C ILE A 25 3.65 2.64 -3.01
N ILE A 26 3.52 2.90 -1.73
CA ILE A 26 2.39 2.44 -0.93
C ILE A 26 1.63 3.67 -0.44
N LEU A 27 0.36 3.74 -0.79
CA LEU A 27 -0.58 4.76 -0.36
C LEU A 27 -1.49 4.11 0.68
N ASP A 28 -1.48 4.63 1.90
CA ASP A 28 -2.26 4.10 3.02
C ASP A 28 -3.55 4.90 3.16
N LEU A 29 -4.66 4.21 2.97
CA LEU A 29 -6.00 4.77 3.05
C LEU A 29 -6.64 4.31 4.35
N ASP A 30 -6.74 5.21 5.30
CA ASP A 30 -7.35 4.96 6.61
C ASP A 30 -8.81 5.43 6.65
N LYS A 31 -9.66 4.62 7.29
CA LYS A 31 -11.10 4.89 7.41
C LYS A 31 -11.44 6.19 8.13
N LYS A 32 -10.59 6.63 9.05
CA LYS A 32 -10.84 7.80 9.91
C LYS A 32 -12.25 7.73 10.55
N ASN A 33 -13.08 8.75 10.35
CA ASN A 33 -14.43 8.87 10.92
C ASN A 33 -15.54 8.49 9.93
N LEU A 34 -15.23 7.89 8.81
CA LEU A 34 -16.20 7.49 7.79
C LEU A 34 -16.97 6.22 8.22
N SER A 35 -18.18 6.03 7.71
CA SER A 35 -18.84 4.74 7.76
C SER A 35 -18.09 3.72 6.89
N ASP A 36 -18.39 2.43 7.02
CA ASP A 36 -17.75 1.38 6.18
C ASP A 36 -18.03 1.61 4.69
N GLU A 37 -19.26 1.94 4.34
CA GLU A 37 -19.68 2.14 2.95
C GLU A 37 -19.19 3.47 2.37
N ASP A 38 -19.16 4.55 3.16
CA ASP A 38 -18.57 5.83 2.71
C ASP A 38 -17.07 5.68 2.48
N PHE A 39 -16.39 4.95 3.36
CA PHE A 39 -14.97 4.67 3.20
C PHE A 39 -14.68 3.82 1.96
N LEU A 40 -15.48 2.76 1.73
CA LEU A 40 -15.34 1.95 0.53
C LEU A 40 -15.62 2.76 -0.74
N SER A 41 -16.60 3.64 -0.69
CA SER A 41 -16.90 4.56 -1.79
C SER A 41 -15.74 5.51 -2.07
N PHE A 42 -15.11 6.05 -1.03
CA PHE A 42 -13.90 6.86 -1.15
C PHE A 42 -12.74 6.07 -1.79
N VAL A 43 -12.49 4.84 -1.34
CA VAL A 43 -11.42 3.99 -1.91
C VAL A 43 -11.67 3.69 -3.40
N ARG A 44 -12.93 3.42 -3.76
CA ARG A 44 -13.33 3.22 -5.17
C ARG A 44 -13.12 4.47 -6.02
N PHE A 45 -13.51 5.63 -5.51
CA PHE A 45 -13.27 6.92 -6.16
C PHE A 45 -11.78 7.15 -6.36
N PHE A 46 -10.98 6.96 -5.32
CA PHE A 46 -9.53 7.10 -5.37
C PHE A 46 -8.90 6.21 -6.45
N VAL A 47 -9.26 4.92 -6.48
CA VAL A 47 -8.69 3.97 -7.45
C VAL A 47 -9.18 4.24 -8.86
N ASN A 48 -10.48 4.44 -9.07
CA ASN A 48 -11.03 4.53 -10.42
C ASN A 48 -10.93 5.94 -11.01
N THR A 49 -11.08 6.99 -10.22
CA THR A 49 -11.05 8.38 -10.71
C THR A 49 -9.65 8.97 -10.57
N GLU A 50 -9.14 9.11 -9.35
CA GLU A 50 -7.86 9.82 -9.17
C GLU A 50 -6.68 9.07 -9.82
N LEU A 51 -6.56 7.75 -9.61
CA LEU A 51 -5.44 7.01 -10.18
C LEU A 51 -5.63 6.69 -11.67
N LYS A 52 -6.80 6.22 -12.08
CA LYS A 52 -7.01 5.75 -13.45
C LYS A 52 -7.37 6.88 -14.42
N ASP A 53 -8.37 7.69 -14.08
CA ASP A 53 -8.89 8.70 -14.99
C ASP A 53 -8.00 9.97 -14.96
N ASP A 54 -7.69 10.50 -13.79
CA ASP A 54 -6.94 11.76 -13.66
C ASP A 54 -5.43 11.57 -13.92
N LEU A 55 -4.82 10.51 -13.34
CA LEU A 55 -3.38 10.23 -13.48
C LEU A 55 -3.06 9.22 -14.58
N SER A 56 -4.08 8.67 -15.27
CA SER A 56 -3.92 7.68 -16.34
C SER A 56 -3.09 6.44 -15.96
N ILE A 57 -3.13 6.03 -14.68
CA ILE A 57 -2.44 4.83 -14.21
C ILE A 57 -3.23 3.59 -14.65
N LYS A 58 -2.57 2.68 -15.34
CA LYS A 58 -3.17 1.45 -15.85
C LYS A 58 -3.51 0.47 -14.74
N ASP A 59 -4.57 -0.32 -14.91
CA ASP A 59 -5.01 -1.36 -13.96
C ASP A 59 -3.88 -2.31 -13.55
N GLU A 60 -3.03 -2.69 -14.49
CA GLU A 60 -1.88 -3.58 -14.26
C GLU A 60 -0.80 -2.99 -13.33
N HIS A 61 -0.84 -1.67 -13.10
CA HIS A 61 0.05 -0.95 -12.20
C HIS A 61 -0.60 -0.62 -10.85
N ILE A 62 -1.83 -1.05 -10.62
CA ILE A 62 -2.56 -0.79 -9.37
C ILE A 62 -2.81 -2.11 -8.64
N GLN A 63 -2.28 -2.23 -7.44
CA GLN A 63 -2.62 -3.32 -6.54
C GLN A 63 -3.39 -2.76 -5.34
N VAL A 64 -4.51 -3.36 -5.02
CA VAL A 64 -5.33 -2.98 -3.87
C VAL A 64 -5.24 -4.08 -2.82
N TRP A 65 -4.93 -3.70 -1.58
CA TRP A 65 -4.84 -4.61 -0.44
C TRP A 65 -5.73 -4.12 0.69
N PHE A 66 -6.66 -4.93 1.13
CA PHE A 66 -7.36 -4.68 2.39
C PHE A 66 -6.45 -5.06 3.56
N SER A 67 -6.19 -4.13 4.48
CA SER A 67 -5.22 -4.32 5.59
C SER A 67 -5.85 -4.86 6.88
N GLY A 68 -7.14 -5.17 6.84
CA GLY A 68 -7.95 -5.56 8.00
C GLY A 68 -8.71 -4.39 8.64
N THR A 69 -8.31 -3.15 8.42
CA THR A 69 -8.98 -1.92 8.92
C THR A 69 -9.05 -0.81 7.89
N GLY A 70 -8.13 -0.78 6.94
CA GLY A 70 -8.00 0.19 5.88
C GLY A 70 -7.57 -0.47 4.58
N PHE A 71 -7.14 0.32 3.62
CA PHE A 71 -6.63 -0.18 2.35
C PHE A 71 -5.23 0.35 2.08
N HIS A 72 -4.37 -0.50 1.53
CA HIS A 72 -3.12 -0.07 0.92
C HIS A 72 -3.27 -0.18 -0.59
N VAL A 73 -3.07 0.93 -1.28
CA VAL A 73 -2.93 0.93 -2.73
C VAL A 73 -1.44 0.94 -3.04
N VAL A 74 -0.99 -0.03 -3.83
CA VAL A 74 0.43 -0.22 -4.15
C VAL A 74 0.63 0.03 -5.64
N LEU A 75 1.55 0.93 -5.93
CA LEU A 75 1.97 1.29 -7.29
C LEU A 75 3.45 0.92 -7.47
N PRO A 76 3.91 0.58 -8.67
CA PRO A 76 5.33 0.52 -8.94
C PRO A 76 5.94 1.93 -8.85
N ASN A 77 7.26 2.05 -8.90
CA ASN A 77 7.94 3.35 -8.89
C ASN A 77 7.73 4.11 -10.22
N LEU A 78 6.48 4.53 -10.48
CA LEU A 78 6.08 5.26 -11.70
C LEU A 78 6.67 6.66 -11.79
N PHE A 79 7.01 7.26 -10.64
CA PHE A 79 7.53 8.64 -10.58
C PHE A 79 9.06 8.73 -10.77
N GLY A 80 9.72 7.61 -11.05
CA GLY A 80 11.15 7.59 -11.35
C GLY A 80 12.04 7.97 -10.17
N PHE A 81 11.60 7.76 -8.94
CA PHE A 81 12.43 8.02 -7.76
C PHE A 81 13.74 7.21 -7.81
N THR A 82 14.84 7.89 -7.70
CA THR A 82 16.18 7.28 -7.72
C THR A 82 16.75 7.08 -6.32
N PRO A 83 17.59 6.07 -6.10
CA PRO A 83 18.19 5.82 -4.78
C PRO A 83 18.98 7.02 -4.26
N SER A 84 18.68 7.45 -3.04
CA SER A 84 19.42 8.53 -2.36
C SER A 84 19.25 8.46 -0.84
N ILE A 85 20.08 9.20 -0.10
CA ILE A 85 19.95 9.35 1.36
C ILE A 85 18.68 10.12 1.73
N THR A 86 18.27 11.06 0.87
CA THR A 86 17.10 11.94 1.09
C THR A 86 15.81 11.39 0.46
N LEU A 87 15.86 10.21 -0.16
CA LEU A 87 14.74 9.63 -0.88
C LEU A 87 13.43 9.60 -0.07
N PRO A 88 13.40 9.20 1.23
CA PRO A 88 12.17 9.20 2.00
C PRO A 88 11.50 10.57 2.09
N PHE A 89 12.29 11.64 2.24
CA PHE A 89 11.77 13.02 2.26
C PHE A 89 11.20 13.43 0.91
N SER A 90 11.92 13.13 -0.18
CA SER A 90 11.48 13.47 -1.55
C SER A 90 10.17 12.76 -1.88
N VAL A 91 10.10 11.45 -1.60
CA VAL A 91 8.88 10.66 -1.81
C VAL A 91 7.74 11.19 -0.98
N LYS A 92 7.97 11.43 0.32
CA LYS A 92 6.93 11.95 1.21
C LYS A 92 6.38 13.29 0.72
N SER A 93 7.26 14.24 0.40
CA SER A 93 6.84 15.56 -0.08
C SER A 93 6.04 15.46 -1.37
N THR A 94 6.56 14.76 -2.38
CA THR A 94 5.88 14.59 -3.67
C THR A 94 4.50 13.92 -3.50
N LEU A 95 4.43 12.83 -2.73
CA LEU A 95 3.18 12.10 -2.59
C LEU A 95 2.15 12.84 -1.73
N GLN A 96 2.56 13.66 -0.75
CA GLN A 96 1.64 14.50 0.00
C GLN A 96 1.00 15.59 -0.87
N ASP A 97 1.74 16.11 -1.84
CA ASP A 97 1.23 17.10 -2.78
C ASP A 97 0.26 16.48 -3.79
N VAL A 98 0.54 15.24 -4.25
CA VAL A 98 -0.29 14.54 -5.24
C VAL A 98 -1.50 13.85 -4.59
N PHE A 99 -1.34 13.28 -3.40
CA PHE A 99 -2.36 12.49 -2.70
C PHE A 99 -2.59 13.02 -1.28
N PRO A 100 -3.20 14.19 -1.10
CA PRO A 100 -3.35 14.83 0.21
C PRO A 100 -4.20 14.03 1.21
N ASP A 101 -5.09 13.17 0.71
CA ASP A 101 -5.98 12.35 1.53
C ASP A 101 -5.36 11.01 1.99
N CYS A 102 -4.20 10.65 1.45
CA CYS A 102 -3.48 9.44 1.84
C CYS A 102 -2.53 9.71 3.01
N ASP A 103 -2.42 8.71 3.91
CA ASP A 103 -1.31 8.70 4.86
C ASP A 103 -0.03 8.32 4.13
N ILE A 104 0.88 9.28 4.02
CA ILE A 104 2.16 9.06 3.36
C ILE A 104 3.15 8.50 4.37
N ILE A 105 3.37 7.20 4.28
CA ILE A 105 4.11 6.38 5.26
C ILE A 105 5.63 6.32 5.02
N TYR A 106 6.17 7.22 4.20
CA TYR A 106 7.61 7.28 3.89
C TYR A 106 8.37 8.09 4.94
N ASP A 107 8.52 7.50 6.12
CA ASP A 107 9.57 7.87 7.05
C ASP A 107 10.51 6.67 7.24
N GLY A 108 11.75 6.91 7.58
CA GLY A 108 12.78 5.86 7.66
C GLY A 108 12.55 4.81 8.76
N SER A 109 11.43 4.86 9.48
CA SER A 109 11.10 3.97 10.60
C SER A 109 9.74 3.28 10.49
N ARG A 110 8.93 3.59 9.48
CA ARG A 110 7.60 2.98 9.31
C ARG A 110 7.68 1.51 8.96
N LEU A 111 6.89 0.73 9.67
CA LEU A 111 6.67 -0.68 9.38
C LEU A 111 5.37 -0.82 8.58
N ILE A 112 5.46 -1.47 7.43
CA ILE A 112 4.31 -1.80 6.60
C ILE A 112 3.91 -3.23 6.90
N ARG A 113 2.60 -3.46 7.08
CA ARG A 113 2.05 -4.79 7.30
C ARG A 113 2.36 -5.68 6.09
N ALA A 114 2.99 -6.83 6.33
CA ALA A 114 3.27 -7.82 5.30
C ALA A 114 1.97 -8.39 4.69
N SER A 115 2.04 -8.76 3.41
CA SER A 115 0.95 -9.48 2.73
C SER A 115 0.58 -10.75 3.47
N PHE A 116 -0.71 -11.05 3.53
CA PHE A 116 -1.28 -12.24 4.21
C PHE A 116 -1.02 -12.32 5.72
N SER A 117 -0.51 -11.26 6.34
CA SER A 117 -0.32 -11.23 7.79
C SER A 117 -1.64 -10.98 8.52
N TYR A 118 -1.77 -11.60 9.69
CA TYR A 118 -2.92 -11.44 10.56
C TYR A 118 -2.88 -10.11 11.32
N ASN A 119 -3.96 -9.39 11.31
CA ASN A 119 -4.14 -8.17 12.10
C ASN A 119 -4.83 -8.49 13.42
N LYS A 120 -4.07 -8.54 14.51
CA LYS A 120 -4.61 -8.86 15.84
C LYS A 120 -5.70 -7.89 16.31
N LYS A 121 -5.70 -6.64 15.84
CA LYS A 121 -6.67 -5.62 16.25
C LYS A 121 -8.04 -5.84 15.63
N SER A 122 -8.09 -6.23 14.35
CA SER A 122 -9.35 -6.47 13.62
C SER A 122 -9.76 -7.94 13.57
N GLY A 123 -8.84 -8.87 13.81
CA GLY A 123 -9.09 -10.29 13.62
C GLY A 123 -9.08 -10.75 12.16
N LEU A 124 -8.55 -9.92 11.25
CA LEU A 124 -8.62 -10.14 9.80
C LEU A 124 -7.22 -10.24 9.20
N PHE A 125 -7.10 -10.90 8.06
CA PHE A 125 -5.86 -10.97 7.29
C PHE A 125 -5.72 -9.81 6.32
N LYS A 126 -4.47 -9.41 6.02
CA LYS A 126 -4.19 -8.53 4.89
C LYS A 126 -4.30 -9.33 3.60
N ILE A 127 -5.30 -9.02 2.78
CA ILE A 127 -5.60 -9.75 1.55
C ILE A 127 -5.58 -8.83 0.33
N PRO A 128 -5.21 -9.34 -0.86
CA PRO A 128 -5.33 -8.59 -2.09
C PRO A 128 -6.78 -8.62 -2.60
N LEU A 129 -7.14 -7.56 -3.31
CA LEU A 129 -8.37 -7.46 -4.07
C LEU A 129 -8.06 -7.07 -5.52
N THR A 130 -8.70 -7.71 -6.46
CA THR A 130 -8.75 -7.19 -7.82
C THR A 130 -9.60 -5.91 -7.86
N ILE A 131 -9.39 -5.05 -8.86
CA ILE A 131 -10.22 -3.84 -9.05
C ILE A 131 -11.70 -4.22 -9.22
N ASN A 132 -11.97 -5.35 -9.87
CA ASN A 132 -13.33 -5.84 -10.04
C ASN A 132 -13.97 -6.26 -8.69
N GLU A 133 -13.25 -6.93 -7.81
CA GLU A 133 -13.70 -7.28 -6.45
C GLU A 133 -13.92 -6.03 -5.63
N LEU A 134 -12.96 -5.08 -5.63
CA LEU A 134 -13.12 -3.79 -4.98
C LEU A 134 -14.40 -3.09 -5.39
N ASN A 135 -14.73 -3.11 -6.68
CA ASN A 135 -15.89 -2.40 -7.24
C ASN A 135 -17.23 -3.10 -6.95
N LYS A 136 -17.23 -4.41 -6.73
CA LYS A 136 -18.47 -5.20 -6.57
C LYS A 136 -18.81 -5.57 -5.14
N MET A 137 -17.80 -5.87 -4.32
CA MET A 137 -18.01 -6.36 -2.95
C MET A 137 -18.39 -5.22 -2.02
N SER A 138 -19.37 -5.42 -1.15
CA SER A 138 -19.62 -4.56 0.01
C SER A 138 -18.45 -4.62 1.00
N PHE A 139 -18.34 -3.66 1.90
CA PHE A 139 -17.29 -3.69 2.93
C PHE A 139 -17.36 -4.95 3.80
N LYS A 140 -18.57 -5.39 4.12
CA LYS A 140 -18.80 -6.62 4.89
C LYS A 140 -18.31 -7.87 4.15
N GLU A 141 -18.57 -7.99 2.87
CA GLU A 141 -18.07 -9.11 2.05
C GLU A 141 -16.53 -9.12 1.99
N ILE A 142 -15.90 -7.95 1.90
CA ILE A 142 -14.43 -7.82 1.99
C ILE A 142 -13.91 -8.30 3.35
N GLN A 143 -14.58 -7.94 4.44
CA GLN A 143 -14.22 -8.43 5.78
C GLN A 143 -14.40 -9.95 5.92
N GLU A 144 -15.48 -10.49 5.40
CA GLU A 144 -15.73 -11.94 5.37
C GLU A 144 -14.65 -12.67 4.55
N TYR A 145 -14.28 -12.13 3.39
CA TYR A 145 -13.19 -12.66 2.57
C TYR A 145 -11.83 -12.59 3.29
N ALA A 146 -11.60 -11.53 4.08
CA ALA A 146 -10.38 -11.35 4.87
C ALA A 146 -10.34 -12.18 6.18
N SER A 147 -11.39 -12.93 6.50
CA SER A 147 -11.43 -13.78 7.71
C SER A 147 -10.50 -14.99 7.63
N SER A 148 -10.09 -15.37 6.43
CA SER A 148 -9.12 -16.44 6.15
C SER A 148 -8.18 -16.02 5.01
N ILE A 149 -7.05 -16.72 4.89
CA ILE A 149 -6.17 -16.53 3.73
C ILE A 149 -6.80 -17.32 2.57
N PRO A 150 -7.11 -16.66 1.43
CA PRO A 150 -7.61 -17.38 0.26
C PRO A 150 -6.60 -18.43 -0.22
N THR A 151 -7.08 -19.64 -0.51
CA THR A 151 -6.22 -20.78 -0.91
C THR A 151 -5.80 -20.73 -2.37
N ASP A 152 -6.58 -20.04 -3.21
CA ASP A 152 -6.42 -20.04 -4.67
C ASP A 152 -5.83 -18.72 -5.20
N ILE A 153 -4.86 -18.15 -4.46
CA ILE A 153 -4.23 -16.89 -4.88
C ILE A 153 -3.23 -17.15 -6.00
N ASP A 154 -3.51 -16.57 -7.14
CA ASP A 154 -2.53 -16.43 -8.21
C ASP A 154 -1.59 -15.25 -7.91
N PHE A 155 -0.45 -15.53 -7.32
CA PHE A 155 0.54 -14.51 -6.95
C PHE A 155 1.07 -13.72 -8.15
N THR A 156 1.03 -14.28 -9.36
CA THR A 156 1.51 -13.59 -10.57
C THR A 156 0.69 -12.34 -10.91
N LYS A 157 -0.56 -12.26 -10.43
CA LYS A 157 -1.41 -11.07 -10.58
C LYS A 157 -0.97 -9.89 -9.72
N TYR A 158 -0.09 -10.13 -8.75
CA TYR A 158 0.39 -9.11 -7.80
C TYR A 158 1.88 -8.82 -7.99
N GLU A 159 2.44 -9.21 -9.14
CA GLU A 159 3.79 -8.83 -9.58
C GLU A 159 3.69 -7.71 -10.61
N PHE A 160 4.45 -6.64 -10.41
CA PHE A 160 4.58 -5.59 -11.43
C PHE A 160 5.54 -6.05 -12.52
N LYS A 161 5.06 -6.13 -13.75
CA LYS A 161 5.86 -6.53 -14.91
C LYS A 161 6.30 -5.28 -15.69
N ASN A 162 7.60 -5.20 -16.00
CA ASN A 162 8.18 -4.24 -16.96
C ASN A 162 7.67 -2.80 -16.82
N VAL A 163 7.84 -2.23 -15.63
CA VAL A 163 7.42 -0.86 -15.37
C VAL A 163 8.49 0.11 -15.85
N THR A 164 8.14 0.94 -16.83
CA THR A 164 8.94 2.10 -17.20
C THR A 164 8.38 3.32 -16.46
N PRO A 165 9.20 4.08 -15.72
CA PRO A 165 8.74 5.35 -15.12
C PRO A 165 8.25 6.32 -16.19
N TYR A 166 7.24 7.12 -15.83
CA TYR A 166 6.72 8.21 -16.68
C TYR A 166 7.69 9.37 -16.76
#